data_4b23dfcff57b610529a1aa280e62d984
#
_entry.id   4b23dfcff57b610529a1aa280e62d984
#
_cell.length_a   1.000
_cell.length_b   1.000
_cell.length_c   1.000
_cell.angle_alpha   90.00
_cell.angle_beta   90.00
_cell.angle_gamma   90.00
#
_symmetry.space_group_name_H-M   'P 1'
#
loop_
_entity.id
_entity.type
_entity.pdbx_description
1 polymer ?
#
loop_
_entity_poly.entity_id
_entity_poly.type
_entity_poly.pdbx_seq_one_letter_code
_entity_poly.pdbx_strand_id
1 'polypeptide(L)'
;MLFLECEALNYAVEREDRTWLLQELQEQNLPPLIRSTRHHCFEAVLGDSERTNEMEAALASWTEPASREPFVPGDVFCFSDHVLFLVFEDEDEQGPLIRAGIIFEAKTPEPLRKLDSFCSTVRGLLLSQFQKQGNAIAHFPQWELSKQNVPEGFRGFIAKQDGDSLYTSLRKDTTSKRILAASNLEDEGARIFLRTARNADLEGSSVRLLTGETPSHEVPIERLESVGLVAREVQVSCRKTGHPLFRLPNPHALAVVTVSDATCGECGLPVADENVEEVIAPTQLASSLLEDGSWLVSRLHFLLREMGIPEREIAVGTSEGNGYGQIMANVCGESFLLVARDGDLTTAFARSAIDLEVETEACHLVIVATDRVHKDAAVLLQNHSRRHVSAGHDFEMILARDVASAGRELERALERVSQRVIAEQLCVLDNSLGLNVSRLVLTKFQFPRRVEEAKTPHVVDNTESTYSPTEPQLALAAYASMDFREVFKSGHGSVSSIDVTPEEVLDLGPQPQSDNAVT
;
A
#
# COMPACT_ATOMS: atom_id res chain seq x y z
N MET A 1 9.26 1.95 -2.92
CA MET A 1 8.05 1.33 -3.51
C MET A 1 7.87 1.83 -4.94
N LEU A 2 7.41 0.97 -5.84
CA LEU A 2 7.11 1.32 -7.23
C LEU A 2 5.61 1.53 -7.39
N PHE A 3 5.25 2.40 -8.30
CA PHE A 3 3.89 2.68 -8.71
C PHE A 3 3.72 2.44 -10.20
N LEU A 4 2.50 2.11 -10.59
CA LEU A 4 2.09 1.87 -11.95
C LEU A 4 0.82 2.65 -12.25
N GLU A 5 0.82 3.40 -13.36
CA GLU A 5 -0.38 4.02 -13.92
C GLU A 5 -0.51 3.64 -15.38
N CYS A 6 -1.72 3.33 -15.82
CA CYS A 6 -1.99 2.88 -17.18
C CYS A 6 -3.19 3.61 -17.78
N GLU A 7 -3.11 3.85 -19.09
CA GLU A 7 -4.21 4.31 -19.93
C GLU A 7 -4.42 3.32 -21.07
N ALA A 8 -5.65 3.20 -21.52
CA ALA A 8 -6.04 2.35 -22.63
C ALA A 8 -6.63 3.17 -23.75
N LEU A 9 -6.30 2.82 -24.99
CA LEU A 9 -6.86 3.40 -26.21
C LEU A 9 -7.54 2.28 -26.99
N ASN A 10 -8.85 2.41 -27.21
CA ASN A 10 -9.61 1.45 -28.02
C ASN A 10 -9.35 1.69 -29.52
N TYR A 11 -8.18 1.23 -29.97
CA TYR A 11 -7.73 1.36 -31.36
C TYR A 11 -6.85 0.20 -31.74
N ALA A 12 -7.17 -0.48 -32.86
CA ALA A 12 -6.33 -1.54 -33.40
C ALA A 12 -5.18 -0.93 -34.22
N VAL A 13 -3.94 -1.27 -33.83
CA VAL A 13 -2.78 -1.04 -34.70
C VAL A 13 -2.52 -2.32 -35.46
N GLU A 14 -2.65 -2.26 -36.78
CA GLU A 14 -2.32 -3.38 -37.65
C GLU A 14 -0.86 -3.79 -37.42
N ARG A 15 -0.59 -5.10 -37.51
CA ARG A 15 0.74 -5.66 -37.18
C ARG A 15 1.88 -5.00 -37.96
N GLU A 16 1.61 -4.64 -39.20
CA GLU A 16 2.57 -3.98 -40.08
C GLU A 16 2.88 -2.54 -39.63
N ASP A 17 1.91 -1.85 -39.04
CA ASP A 17 2.07 -0.48 -38.55
C ASP A 17 2.75 -0.39 -37.16
N ARG A 18 2.87 -1.52 -36.41
CA ARG A 18 3.51 -1.54 -35.08
C ARG A 18 4.98 -1.11 -35.11
N THR A 19 5.72 -1.65 -36.06
CA THR A 19 7.14 -1.32 -36.28
C THR A 19 7.31 0.12 -36.70
N TRP A 20 6.45 0.62 -37.59
CA TRP A 20 6.43 2.03 -37.99
C TRP A 20 6.20 2.94 -36.77
N LEU A 21 5.19 2.66 -35.94
CA LEU A 21 4.90 3.47 -34.77
C LEU A 21 6.09 3.54 -33.79
N LEU A 22 6.75 2.41 -33.52
CA LEU A 22 7.93 2.36 -32.66
C LEU A 22 9.12 3.13 -33.26
N GLN A 23 9.25 3.15 -34.58
CA GLN A 23 10.27 3.93 -35.28
C GLN A 23 9.98 5.44 -35.15
N GLU A 24 8.75 5.87 -35.39
CA GLU A 24 8.35 7.28 -35.24
C GLU A 24 8.53 7.78 -33.80
N LEU A 25 8.23 6.93 -32.79
CA LEU A 25 8.50 7.23 -31.39
C LEU A 25 9.99 7.43 -31.12
N GLN A 26 10.85 6.64 -31.74
CA GLN A 26 12.30 6.81 -31.64
C GLN A 26 12.75 8.18 -32.21
N GLU A 27 12.16 8.64 -33.30
CA GLU A 27 12.43 9.95 -33.88
C GLU A 27 11.95 11.12 -32.97
N GLN A 28 10.97 10.86 -32.10
CA GLN A 28 10.49 11.77 -31.07
C GLN A 28 11.31 11.74 -29.77
N ASN A 29 12.54 11.20 -29.78
CA ASN A 29 13.39 10.99 -28.60
C ASN A 29 12.80 10.02 -27.56
N LEU A 30 11.99 9.09 -27.98
CA LEU A 30 11.45 7.99 -27.19
C LEU A 30 12.06 6.67 -27.69
N PRO A 31 13.31 6.32 -27.29
CA PRO A 31 13.98 5.13 -27.82
C PRO A 31 13.35 3.85 -27.28
N PRO A 32 12.75 3.01 -28.14
CA PRO A 32 12.19 1.72 -27.77
C PRO A 32 13.32 0.73 -27.46
N LEU A 33 13.33 0.17 -26.26
CA LEU A 33 14.42 -0.68 -25.77
C LEU A 33 14.43 -2.04 -26.49
N ILE A 34 13.27 -2.70 -26.58
CA ILE A 34 13.15 -4.04 -27.16
C ILE A 34 13.49 -3.99 -28.65
N ARG A 35 12.87 -3.05 -29.36
CA ARG A 35 13.14 -2.85 -30.80
C ARG A 35 14.62 -2.55 -31.07
N SER A 36 15.20 -1.59 -30.33
CA SER A 36 16.59 -1.21 -30.53
C SER A 36 17.56 -2.36 -30.25
N THR A 37 17.31 -3.14 -29.20
CA THR A 37 18.13 -4.31 -28.85
C THR A 37 18.01 -5.39 -29.94
N ARG A 38 16.79 -5.68 -30.39
CA ARG A 38 16.52 -6.65 -31.46
C ARG A 38 17.18 -6.24 -32.77
N HIS A 39 17.02 -4.99 -33.17
CA HIS A 39 17.64 -4.41 -34.36
C HIS A 39 19.15 -4.56 -34.32
N HIS A 40 19.78 -4.21 -33.21
CA HIS A 40 21.24 -4.37 -33.03
C HIS A 40 21.70 -5.82 -33.10
N CYS A 41 20.95 -6.76 -32.51
CA CYS A 41 21.24 -8.19 -32.62
C CYS A 41 21.13 -8.69 -34.05
N PHE A 42 20.09 -8.29 -34.81
CA PHE A 42 19.91 -8.70 -36.20
C PHE A 42 20.98 -8.07 -37.09
N GLU A 43 21.31 -6.81 -36.92
CA GLU A 43 22.39 -6.15 -37.68
C GLU A 43 23.73 -6.85 -37.44
N ALA A 44 24.04 -7.27 -36.23
CA ALA A 44 25.24 -8.04 -35.93
C ALA A 44 25.29 -9.41 -36.62
N VAL A 45 24.11 -10.04 -36.84
CA VAL A 45 24.02 -11.35 -37.51
C VAL A 45 23.97 -11.21 -39.03
N LEU A 46 23.23 -10.24 -39.56
CA LEU A 46 23.00 -10.08 -41.01
C LEU A 46 24.07 -9.21 -41.68
N GLY A 47 24.75 -8.36 -40.89
CA GLY A 47 25.82 -7.47 -41.36
C GLY A 47 25.36 -6.33 -42.27
N ASP A 48 24.04 -6.07 -42.33
CA ASP A 48 23.44 -5.11 -43.26
C ASP A 48 22.14 -4.54 -42.64
N SER A 49 22.06 -3.21 -42.51
CA SER A 49 20.90 -2.51 -41.96
C SER A 49 19.64 -2.65 -42.85
N GLU A 50 19.77 -2.70 -44.16
CA GLU A 50 18.62 -2.86 -45.08
C GLU A 50 17.93 -4.20 -44.87
N ARG A 51 18.70 -5.28 -44.82
CA ARG A 51 18.20 -6.63 -44.52
C ARG A 51 17.63 -6.73 -43.11
N THR A 52 18.19 -6.01 -42.17
CA THR A 52 17.67 -5.96 -40.78
C THR A 52 16.28 -5.32 -40.74
N ASN A 53 16.07 -4.23 -41.50
CA ASN A 53 14.76 -3.59 -41.61
C ASN A 53 13.73 -4.48 -42.32
N GLU A 54 14.11 -5.19 -43.37
CA GLU A 54 13.24 -6.16 -44.05
C GLU A 54 12.85 -7.32 -43.10
N MET A 55 13.81 -7.84 -42.33
CA MET A 55 13.57 -8.88 -41.34
C MET A 55 12.61 -8.37 -40.25
N GLU A 56 12.83 -7.17 -39.73
CA GLU A 56 11.97 -6.58 -38.69
C GLU A 56 10.53 -6.41 -39.20
N ALA A 57 10.34 -5.94 -40.41
CA ALA A 57 9.04 -5.80 -41.05
C ALA A 57 8.33 -7.17 -41.22
N ALA A 58 9.07 -8.18 -41.61
CA ALA A 58 8.54 -9.55 -41.75
C ALA A 58 8.14 -10.14 -40.39
N LEU A 59 8.92 -9.89 -39.33
CA LEU A 59 8.64 -10.36 -37.97
C LEU A 59 7.46 -9.63 -37.33
N ALA A 60 7.16 -8.40 -37.72
CA ALA A 60 6.00 -7.65 -37.21
C ALA A 60 4.67 -8.38 -37.48
N SER A 61 4.59 -9.10 -38.59
CA SER A 61 3.40 -9.91 -38.94
C SER A 61 3.38 -11.30 -38.28
N TRP A 62 4.47 -11.70 -37.63
CA TRP A 62 4.61 -13.02 -37.01
C TRP A 62 3.85 -13.12 -35.67
N THR A 63 3.19 -14.24 -35.50
CA THR A 63 2.62 -14.66 -34.20
C THR A 63 3.19 -16.00 -33.80
N GLU A 64 3.51 -16.18 -32.53
CA GLU A 64 3.93 -17.48 -32.01
C GLU A 64 2.79 -18.51 -32.10
N PRO A 65 3.01 -19.68 -32.76
CA PRO A 65 1.94 -20.66 -32.98
C PRO A 65 1.35 -21.24 -31.67
N ALA A 66 2.16 -21.30 -30.61
CA ALA A 66 1.77 -21.90 -29.34
C ALA A 66 0.89 -20.96 -28.47
N SER A 67 1.18 -19.67 -28.46
CA SER A 67 0.50 -18.68 -27.59
C SER A 67 -0.42 -17.74 -28.36
N ARG A 68 -0.33 -17.73 -29.70
CA ARG A 68 -0.94 -16.72 -30.59
C ARG A 68 -0.48 -15.29 -30.31
N GLU A 69 0.56 -15.12 -29.51
CA GLU A 69 1.12 -13.81 -29.19
C GLU A 69 1.87 -13.21 -30.37
N PRO A 70 1.73 -11.90 -30.65
CA PRO A 70 2.45 -11.24 -31.72
C PRO A 70 3.94 -11.11 -31.37
N PHE A 71 4.82 -11.23 -32.37
CA PHE A 71 6.27 -11.07 -32.19
C PHE A 71 6.66 -9.64 -31.80
N VAL A 72 5.86 -8.63 -32.14
CA VAL A 72 6.00 -7.22 -31.72
C VAL A 72 4.80 -6.86 -30.86
N PRO A 73 4.75 -7.31 -29.59
CA PRO A 73 3.63 -7.05 -28.70
C PRO A 73 3.66 -5.63 -28.09
N GLY A 74 4.78 -4.91 -28.25
CA GLY A 74 4.97 -3.59 -27.68
C GLY A 74 6.44 -3.28 -27.41
N ASP A 75 6.70 -2.26 -26.58
CA ASP A 75 8.05 -1.87 -26.18
C ASP A 75 8.07 -1.12 -24.84
N VAL A 76 9.26 -0.97 -24.25
CA VAL A 76 9.53 -0.18 -23.05
C VAL A 76 10.51 0.96 -23.37
N PHE A 77 10.31 2.10 -22.72
CA PHE A 77 11.08 3.33 -22.90
C PHE A 77 11.68 3.73 -21.56
N CYS A 78 13.00 3.54 -21.40
CA CYS A 78 13.69 3.69 -20.13
C CYS A 78 14.28 5.10 -19.98
N PHE A 79 13.87 5.82 -18.92
CA PHE A 79 14.41 7.11 -18.50
C PHE A 79 15.12 6.96 -17.14
N SER A 80 15.81 7.98 -16.68
CA SER A 80 16.57 7.94 -15.43
C SER A 80 15.69 7.60 -14.22
N ASP A 81 14.51 8.21 -14.11
CA ASP A 81 13.61 8.20 -12.95
C ASP A 81 12.29 7.45 -13.17
N HIS A 82 12.01 6.99 -14.40
CA HIS A 82 10.79 6.25 -14.73
C HIS A 82 10.99 5.34 -15.93
N VAL A 83 10.00 4.51 -16.19
CA VAL A 83 9.89 3.68 -17.40
C VAL A 83 8.50 3.86 -17.96
N LEU A 84 8.40 4.20 -19.26
CA LEU A 84 7.16 4.15 -20.01
C LEU A 84 7.08 2.82 -20.75
N PHE A 85 5.88 2.34 -21.02
CA PHE A 85 5.68 1.16 -21.87
C PHE A 85 4.45 1.33 -22.75
N LEU A 86 4.45 0.59 -23.86
CA LEU A 86 3.38 0.50 -24.81
C LEU A 86 3.15 -0.97 -25.15
N VAL A 87 1.92 -1.45 -25.00
CA VAL A 87 1.51 -2.83 -25.28
C VAL A 87 0.41 -2.82 -26.32
N PHE A 88 0.55 -3.65 -27.36
CA PHE A 88 -0.48 -3.88 -28.37
C PHE A 88 -1.20 -5.19 -28.01
N GLU A 89 -2.46 -5.10 -27.71
CA GLU A 89 -3.33 -6.26 -27.47
C GLU A 89 -4.02 -6.61 -28.78
N ASP A 90 -4.04 -7.90 -29.13
CA ASP A 90 -4.82 -8.35 -30.29
C ASP A 90 -6.32 -8.38 -29.91
N GLU A 91 -7.20 -8.48 -30.91
CA GLU A 91 -8.65 -8.47 -30.72
C GLU A 91 -9.09 -9.60 -29.78
N ASP A 92 -9.38 -9.24 -28.54
CA ASP A 92 -10.10 -10.05 -27.58
C ASP A 92 -11.61 -9.74 -27.66
N GLU A 93 -12.43 -10.43 -26.83
CA GLU A 93 -13.86 -10.18 -26.69
C GLU A 93 -14.25 -8.73 -26.39
N GLN A 94 -13.29 -7.92 -25.88
CA GLN A 94 -13.47 -6.51 -25.52
C GLN A 94 -13.02 -5.53 -26.63
N GLY A 95 -12.45 -6.03 -27.73
CA GLY A 95 -11.93 -5.24 -28.85
C GLY A 95 -10.45 -4.90 -28.74
N PRO A 96 -9.86 -4.38 -29.84
CA PRO A 96 -8.45 -4.08 -29.91
C PRO A 96 -8.09 -2.91 -28.98
N LEU A 97 -7.08 -3.09 -28.17
CA LEU A 97 -6.60 -2.10 -27.21
C LEU A 97 -5.12 -1.85 -27.39
N ILE A 98 -4.76 -0.57 -27.30
CA ILE A 98 -3.38 -0.18 -27.01
C ILE A 98 -3.34 0.23 -25.55
N ARG A 99 -2.40 -0.31 -24.81
CA ARG A 99 -2.19 0.05 -23.41
C ARG A 99 -0.86 0.76 -23.26
N ALA A 100 -0.88 1.96 -22.72
CA ALA A 100 0.29 2.74 -22.36
C ALA A 100 0.37 2.88 -20.83
N GLY A 101 1.57 2.86 -20.28
CA GLY A 101 1.72 3.03 -18.86
C GLY A 101 3.07 3.62 -18.46
N ILE A 102 3.14 4.00 -17.18
CA ILE A 102 4.33 4.52 -16.54
C ILE A 102 4.60 3.77 -15.23
N ILE A 103 5.86 3.35 -15.06
CA ILE A 103 6.39 2.77 -13.83
C ILE A 103 7.35 3.77 -13.21
N PHE A 104 7.14 4.11 -11.94
CA PHE A 104 7.88 5.18 -11.28
C PHE A 104 8.00 4.96 -9.77
N GLU A 105 8.93 5.66 -9.13
CA GLU A 105 9.05 5.72 -7.67
C GLU A 105 8.27 6.90 -7.08
N ALA A 106 7.91 6.82 -5.79
CA ALA A 106 7.20 7.88 -5.06
C ALA A 106 7.83 9.29 -5.20
N LYS A 107 9.14 9.34 -5.41
CA LYS A 107 9.89 10.61 -5.55
C LYS A 107 9.93 11.16 -6.98
N THR A 108 9.40 10.43 -7.95
CA THR A 108 9.41 10.85 -9.36
C THR A 108 8.55 12.11 -9.53
N PRO A 109 9.09 13.20 -10.10
CA PRO A 109 8.31 14.42 -10.29
C PRO A 109 7.29 14.23 -11.41
N GLU A 110 6.06 14.65 -11.16
CA GLU A 110 4.96 14.75 -12.12
C GLU A 110 4.77 13.52 -13.04
N PRO A 111 4.68 12.28 -12.50
CA PRO A 111 4.64 11.08 -13.32
C PRO A 111 3.45 11.05 -14.28
N LEU A 112 2.28 11.53 -13.85
CA LEU A 112 1.07 11.56 -14.68
C LEU A 112 1.23 12.46 -15.90
N ARG A 113 1.87 13.64 -15.75
CA ARG A 113 2.15 14.51 -16.90
C ARG A 113 3.09 13.87 -17.92
N LYS A 114 4.03 13.04 -17.44
CA LYS A 114 4.91 12.26 -18.33
C LYS A 114 4.13 11.22 -19.12
N LEU A 115 3.19 10.51 -18.45
CA LEU A 115 2.27 9.59 -19.10
C LEU A 115 1.37 10.32 -20.10
N ASP A 116 0.71 11.40 -19.70
CA ASP A 116 -0.15 12.21 -20.57
C ASP A 116 0.60 12.70 -21.83
N SER A 117 1.85 13.14 -21.65
CA SER A 117 2.70 13.59 -22.77
C SER A 117 3.01 12.43 -23.72
N PHE A 118 3.34 11.25 -23.17
CA PHE A 118 3.58 10.05 -23.94
C PHE A 118 2.33 9.60 -24.70
N CYS A 119 1.19 9.50 -24.03
CA CYS A 119 -0.11 9.14 -24.60
C CYS A 119 -0.52 10.13 -25.72
N SER A 120 -0.27 11.43 -25.51
CA SER A 120 -0.53 12.48 -26.51
C SER A 120 0.35 12.30 -27.76
N THR A 121 1.63 11.95 -27.58
CA THR A 121 2.56 11.69 -28.67
C THR A 121 2.13 10.47 -29.48
N VAL A 122 1.86 9.34 -28.81
CA VAL A 122 1.36 8.12 -29.45
C VAL A 122 0.08 8.40 -30.24
N ARG A 123 -0.90 9.08 -29.60
CA ARG A 123 -2.17 9.45 -30.25
C ARG A 123 -1.96 10.34 -31.46
N GLY A 124 -1.04 11.31 -31.38
CA GLY A 124 -0.73 12.22 -32.48
C GLY A 124 -0.18 11.49 -33.72
N LEU A 125 0.73 10.52 -33.50
CA LEU A 125 1.27 9.67 -34.57
C LEU A 125 0.16 8.81 -35.20
N LEU A 126 -0.60 8.09 -34.40
CA LEU A 126 -1.70 7.25 -34.87
C LEU A 126 -2.76 8.06 -35.63
N LEU A 127 -3.11 9.25 -35.12
CA LEU A 127 -4.05 10.15 -35.79
C LEU A 127 -3.52 10.61 -37.16
N SER A 128 -2.23 10.90 -37.27
CA SER A 128 -1.61 11.28 -38.54
C SER A 128 -1.68 10.15 -39.58
N GLN A 129 -1.47 8.92 -39.14
CA GLN A 129 -1.60 7.72 -40.00
C GLN A 129 -3.04 7.49 -40.42
N PHE A 130 -3.98 7.58 -39.45
CA PHE A 130 -5.42 7.45 -39.68
C PHE A 130 -5.93 8.46 -40.72
N GLN A 131 -5.43 9.70 -40.69
CA GLN A 131 -5.75 10.73 -41.68
C GLN A 131 -5.19 10.42 -43.08
N LYS A 132 -3.95 9.91 -43.16
CA LYS A 132 -3.37 9.50 -44.42
C LYS A 132 -4.20 8.41 -45.12
N GLN A 133 -4.89 7.57 -44.35
CA GLN A 133 -5.82 6.56 -44.85
C GLN A 133 -7.17 7.11 -45.29
N GLY A 134 -7.39 8.44 -45.19
CA GLY A 134 -8.62 9.12 -45.64
C GLY A 134 -9.78 9.10 -44.63
N ASN A 135 -9.52 8.73 -43.37
CA ASN A 135 -10.52 8.62 -42.33
C ASN A 135 -10.82 9.99 -41.67
N ALA A 136 -12.05 10.15 -41.15
CA ALA A 136 -12.48 11.41 -40.52
C ALA A 136 -11.99 11.49 -39.05
N ILE A 137 -11.36 12.63 -38.70
CA ILE A 137 -10.78 12.89 -37.37
C ILE A 137 -11.78 12.74 -36.23
N ALA A 138 -13.06 13.06 -36.47
CA ALA A 138 -14.12 13.08 -35.45
C ALA A 138 -14.39 11.69 -34.81
N HIS A 139 -13.92 10.62 -35.41
CA HIS A 139 -14.12 9.24 -34.94
C HIS A 139 -12.88 8.62 -34.30
N PHE A 140 -11.76 9.36 -34.17
CA PHE A 140 -10.56 8.82 -33.55
C PHE A 140 -10.69 8.76 -32.02
N PRO A 141 -10.46 7.60 -31.39
CA PRO A 141 -10.67 7.42 -29.95
C PRO A 141 -9.72 8.27 -29.09
N GLN A 142 -10.09 8.40 -27.83
CA GLN A 142 -9.27 9.07 -26.81
C GLN A 142 -8.74 8.03 -25.81
N TRP A 143 -7.65 8.39 -25.14
CA TRP A 143 -7.15 7.60 -24.03
C TRP A 143 -8.14 7.66 -22.87
N GLU A 144 -8.35 6.52 -22.26
CA GLU A 144 -9.18 6.36 -21.07
C GLU A 144 -8.33 5.73 -19.98
N LEU A 145 -8.54 6.18 -18.73
CA LEU A 145 -7.93 5.51 -17.58
C LEU A 145 -8.32 4.03 -17.61
N SER A 146 -7.32 3.17 -17.51
CA SER A 146 -7.57 1.73 -17.48
C SER A 146 -8.50 1.39 -16.30
N LYS A 147 -9.58 0.67 -16.58
CA LYS A 147 -10.51 0.23 -15.53
C LYS A 147 -9.85 -0.62 -14.46
N GLN A 148 -8.70 -1.22 -14.79
CA GLN A 148 -7.90 -2.01 -13.86
C GLN A 148 -7.21 -1.16 -12.79
N ASN A 149 -7.04 0.16 -13.02
CA ASN A 149 -6.35 1.03 -12.06
C ASN A 149 -7.14 1.35 -10.79
N VAL A 150 -8.47 1.21 -10.82
CA VAL A 150 -9.32 1.51 -9.65
C VAL A 150 -10.31 0.38 -9.44
N PRO A 151 -10.07 -0.50 -8.45
CA PRO A 151 -10.97 -1.60 -8.11
C PRO A 151 -12.39 -1.13 -7.79
N GLU A 152 -13.39 -1.93 -8.12
CA GLU A 152 -14.80 -1.59 -7.87
C GLU A 152 -15.08 -1.46 -6.36
N GLY A 153 -14.49 -2.34 -5.56
CA GLY A 153 -14.55 -2.26 -4.10
C GLY A 153 -14.03 -0.93 -3.55
N PHE A 154 -12.91 -0.43 -4.09
CA PHE A 154 -12.37 0.89 -3.70
C PHE A 154 -13.31 2.04 -4.09
N ARG A 155 -13.92 1.99 -5.28
CA ARG A 155 -14.92 3.00 -5.70
C ARG A 155 -16.15 2.98 -4.80
N GLY A 156 -16.68 1.78 -4.47
CA GLY A 156 -17.80 1.60 -3.55
C GLY A 156 -17.47 2.11 -2.15
N PHE A 157 -16.25 1.90 -1.69
CA PHE A 157 -15.79 2.40 -0.40
C PHE A 157 -15.70 3.93 -0.36
N ILE A 158 -15.17 4.58 -1.41
CA ILE A 158 -15.16 6.05 -1.53
C ILE A 158 -16.58 6.61 -1.57
N ALA A 159 -17.49 5.99 -2.31
CA ALA A 159 -18.86 6.49 -2.43
C ALA A 159 -19.60 6.50 -1.09
N LYS A 160 -19.27 5.60 -0.16
CA LYS A 160 -19.82 5.56 1.21
C LYS A 160 -19.26 6.67 2.13
N GLN A 161 -18.20 7.37 1.72
CA GLN A 161 -17.51 8.39 2.55
C GLN A 161 -18.11 9.79 2.44
N ASP A 162 -18.99 10.04 1.47
CA ASP A 162 -19.57 11.37 1.26
C ASP A 162 -20.36 11.80 2.50
N GLY A 163 -19.75 12.69 3.29
CA GLY A 163 -20.34 13.28 4.49
C GLY A 163 -19.73 12.84 5.82
N ASP A 164 -18.74 11.92 5.85
CA ASP A 164 -18.10 11.52 7.08
C ASP A 164 -17.23 12.62 7.68
N SER A 165 -17.47 12.91 8.96
CA SER A 165 -16.76 13.93 9.73
C SER A 165 -15.27 13.60 9.91
N LEU A 166 -14.91 12.31 10.05
CA LEU A 166 -13.51 11.88 10.24
C LEU A 166 -12.69 12.13 8.99
N TYR A 167 -13.19 11.72 7.81
CA TYR A 167 -12.52 11.98 6.53
C TYR A 167 -12.32 13.48 6.26
N THR A 168 -13.38 14.27 6.52
CA THR A 168 -13.32 15.72 6.38
C THR A 168 -12.31 16.34 7.33
N SER A 169 -12.23 15.83 8.56
CA SER A 169 -11.27 16.27 9.58
C SER A 169 -9.84 15.88 9.21
N LEU A 170 -9.60 14.67 8.73
CA LEU A 170 -8.28 14.24 8.26
C LEU A 170 -7.77 15.04 7.06
N ARG A 171 -8.65 15.41 6.13
CA ARG A 171 -8.29 16.27 5.00
C ARG A 171 -8.04 17.73 5.39
N LYS A 172 -8.82 18.27 6.33
CA LYS A 172 -8.70 19.66 6.78
C LYS A 172 -7.59 19.84 7.80
N ASP A 173 -7.42 18.87 8.71
CA ASP A 173 -6.48 18.92 9.82
C ASP A 173 -5.17 18.16 9.55
N THR A 174 -4.64 18.19 8.35
CA THR A 174 -3.23 17.83 8.11
C THR A 174 -2.27 18.80 8.83
N THR A 175 -2.76 19.46 9.86
CA THR A 175 -1.91 20.27 10.72
C THR A 175 -0.90 19.38 11.42
N SER A 176 0.35 19.79 11.37
CA SER A 176 1.45 19.13 12.07
C SER A 176 1.13 18.77 13.53
N LYS A 177 0.24 19.54 14.19
CA LYS A 177 -0.20 19.29 15.56
C LYS A 177 -0.99 17.99 15.73
N ARG A 178 -1.97 17.68 14.87
CA ARG A 178 -2.77 16.44 14.98
C ARG A 178 -1.91 15.21 14.74
N ILE A 179 -1.02 15.29 13.74
CA ILE A 179 -0.08 14.21 13.43
C ILE A 179 0.88 13.97 14.58
N LEU A 180 1.45 15.04 15.16
CA LEU A 180 2.33 14.96 16.33
C LEU A 180 1.58 14.45 17.57
N ALA A 181 0.34 14.89 17.79
CA ALA A 181 -0.50 14.38 18.87
C ALA A 181 -0.76 12.86 18.69
N ALA A 182 -1.18 12.44 17.49
CA ALA A 182 -1.43 11.04 17.19
C ALA A 182 -0.15 10.17 17.33
N SER A 183 1.03 10.68 16.95
CA SER A 183 2.29 9.95 17.12
C SER A 183 2.69 9.76 18.59
N ASN A 184 2.32 10.69 19.47
CA ASN A 184 2.54 10.51 20.92
C ASN A 184 1.60 9.47 21.54
N LEU A 185 0.47 9.16 20.88
CA LEU A 185 -0.44 8.09 21.29
C LEU A 185 0.01 6.68 20.86
N GLU A 186 1.12 6.55 20.14
CA GLU A 186 1.77 5.25 19.94
C GLU A 186 2.34 4.69 21.23
N ASP A 187 2.70 5.55 22.20
CA ASP A 187 3.10 5.14 23.54
C ASP A 187 1.89 4.64 24.34
N GLU A 188 1.94 3.40 24.80
CA GLU A 188 0.89 2.77 25.61
C GLU A 188 0.70 3.51 26.94
N GLY A 189 1.80 3.96 27.57
CA GLY A 189 1.76 4.72 28.81
C GLY A 189 0.98 6.02 28.66
N ALA A 190 1.20 6.74 27.54
CA ALA A 190 0.47 7.97 27.22
C ALA A 190 -1.04 7.69 27.02
N ARG A 191 -1.41 6.61 26.33
CA ARG A 191 -2.81 6.22 26.16
C ARG A 191 -3.48 5.88 27.47
N ILE A 192 -2.84 5.06 28.30
CA ILE A 192 -3.37 4.68 29.63
C ILE A 192 -3.57 5.93 30.50
N PHE A 193 -2.56 6.81 30.55
CA PHE A 193 -2.63 8.05 31.31
C PHE A 193 -3.80 8.93 30.86
N LEU A 194 -3.92 9.19 29.56
CA LEU A 194 -4.98 10.06 29.02
C LEU A 194 -6.37 9.46 29.16
N ARG A 195 -6.53 8.14 29.06
CA ARG A 195 -7.81 7.44 29.34
C ARG A 195 -8.19 7.56 30.81
N THR A 196 -7.21 7.39 31.72
CA THR A 196 -7.41 7.56 33.14
C THR A 196 -7.79 9.01 33.48
N ALA A 197 -7.08 9.98 32.90
CA ALA A 197 -7.38 11.39 33.07
C ALA A 197 -8.78 11.77 32.57
N ARG A 198 -9.17 11.22 31.40
CA ARG A 198 -10.51 11.42 30.83
C ARG A 198 -11.62 10.83 31.70
N ASN A 199 -11.44 9.62 32.22
CA ASN A 199 -12.42 8.99 33.11
C ASN A 199 -12.58 9.78 34.42
N ALA A 200 -11.46 10.23 34.98
CA ALA A 200 -11.50 11.10 36.17
C ALA A 200 -12.22 12.41 35.89
N ASP A 201 -12.02 13.00 34.70
CA ASP A 201 -12.71 14.23 34.30
C ASP A 201 -14.23 14.02 34.13
N LEU A 202 -14.65 12.91 33.54
CA LEU A 202 -16.08 12.54 33.41
C LEU A 202 -16.75 12.29 34.78
N GLU A 203 -16.00 11.75 35.74
CA GLU A 203 -16.46 11.52 37.11
C GLU A 203 -16.40 12.79 37.98
N GLY A 204 -15.96 13.92 37.42
CA GLY A 204 -15.78 15.17 38.16
C GLY A 204 -14.61 15.17 39.16
N SER A 205 -13.78 14.12 39.10
CA SER A 205 -12.53 14.02 39.84
C SER A 205 -11.38 14.54 39.00
N SER A 206 -10.35 15.11 39.65
CA SER A 206 -9.15 15.56 38.96
C SER A 206 -8.04 14.53 39.09
N VAL A 207 -7.29 14.29 38.01
CA VAL A 207 -6.00 13.63 38.14
C VAL A 207 -5.06 14.63 38.79
N ARG A 208 -4.88 14.48 40.12
CA ARG A 208 -3.86 15.23 40.85
C ARG A 208 -2.51 14.83 40.31
N LEU A 209 -1.62 15.79 40.09
CA LEU A 209 -0.20 15.52 40.03
C LEU A 209 0.20 14.96 41.41
N LEU A 210 0.01 13.65 41.58
CA LEU A 210 0.47 12.96 42.77
C LEU A 210 2.00 12.99 42.74
N THR A 211 2.55 13.98 43.38
CA THR A 211 3.96 14.01 43.77
C THR A 211 4.17 12.84 44.73
N GLY A 212 4.51 11.66 44.17
CA GLY A 212 4.94 10.53 44.97
C GLY A 212 4.48 9.13 44.55
N GLU A 213 3.38 8.96 43.87
CA GLU A 213 2.99 7.65 43.30
C GLU A 213 3.00 7.74 41.80
N THR A 214 4.21 7.63 41.23
CA THR A 214 4.38 7.48 39.78
C THR A 214 3.73 6.17 39.34
N PRO A 215 2.78 6.21 38.39
CA PRO A 215 2.46 5.01 37.64
C PRO A 215 3.76 4.48 37.03
N SER A 216 3.92 3.19 36.95
CA SER A 216 5.15 2.47 36.56
C SER A 216 5.74 2.85 35.17
N HIS A 217 5.17 3.83 34.50
CA HIS A 217 5.67 4.46 33.29
C HIS A 217 5.73 5.96 33.48
N GLU A 218 6.93 6.54 33.47
CA GLU A 218 7.15 7.99 33.44
C GLU A 218 6.62 8.56 32.12
N VAL A 219 5.37 8.99 32.12
CA VAL A 219 4.81 9.71 30.97
C VAL A 219 5.31 11.14 31.02
N PRO A 220 6.05 11.63 30.03
CA PRO A 220 6.54 13.01 30.01
C PRO A 220 5.38 13.98 29.75
N ILE A 221 4.78 14.49 30.83
CA ILE A 221 3.60 15.40 30.78
C ILE A 221 3.89 16.62 29.92
N GLU A 222 5.10 17.22 30.06
CA GLU A 222 5.51 18.36 29.24
C GLU A 222 5.48 18.06 27.73
N ARG A 223 5.79 16.83 27.36
CA ARG A 223 5.69 16.39 25.95
C ARG A 223 4.24 16.33 25.49
N LEU A 224 3.32 15.78 26.32
CA LEU A 224 1.89 15.74 26.00
C LEU A 224 1.28 17.15 25.94
N GLU A 225 1.71 18.05 26.81
CA GLU A 225 1.31 19.45 26.80
C GLU A 225 1.79 20.19 25.54
N SER A 226 3.05 19.98 25.15
CA SER A 226 3.65 20.62 23.96
C SER A 226 2.92 20.25 22.66
N VAL A 227 2.36 19.05 22.57
CA VAL A 227 1.58 18.57 21.40
C VAL A 227 0.08 18.84 21.57
N GLY A 228 -0.35 19.41 22.68
CA GLY A 228 -1.74 19.81 22.94
C GLY A 228 -2.67 18.66 23.32
N LEU A 229 -2.16 17.54 23.85
CA LEU A 229 -2.97 16.43 24.36
C LEU A 229 -3.48 16.68 25.78
N VAL A 230 -2.73 17.43 26.59
CA VAL A 230 -3.13 17.83 27.92
C VAL A 230 -3.03 19.34 28.06
N ALA A 231 -3.82 19.88 29.00
CA ALA A 231 -3.76 21.28 29.45
C ALA A 231 -3.61 21.32 30.96
N ARG A 232 -2.88 22.33 31.45
CA ARG A 232 -2.82 22.61 32.87
C ARG A 232 -3.98 23.54 33.22
N GLU A 233 -4.78 23.11 34.17
CA GLU A 233 -5.90 23.83 34.71
C GLU A 233 -5.72 24.04 36.22
N VAL A 234 -6.51 24.94 36.81
CA VAL A 234 -6.52 25.16 38.24
C VAL A 234 -7.87 24.70 38.76
N GLN A 235 -7.86 23.77 39.69
CA GLN A 235 -9.04 23.34 40.41
C GLN A 235 -9.12 24.04 41.75
N VAL A 236 -10.26 24.62 42.03
CA VAL A 236 -10.60 25.17 43.33
C VAL A 236 -11.52 24.19 44.05
N SER A 237 -11.13 23.77 45.25
CA SER A 237 -11.89 22.83 46.07
C SER A 237 -12.13 23.37 47.46
N CYS A 238 -13.29 23.06 48.05
CA CYS A 238 -13.67 23.48 49.37
C CYS A 238 -12.69 22.94 50.41
N ARG A 239 -12.08 23.85 51.19
CA ARG A 239 -11.09 23.49 52.20
C ARG A 239 -11.66 22.63 53.33
N LYS A 240 -12.96 22.75 53.63
CA LYS A 240 -13.61 21.98 54.70
C LYS A 240 -14.08 20.61 54.26
N THR A 241 -14.64 20.51 53.05
CA THR A 241 -15.26 19.26 52.53
C THR A 241 -14.39 18.54 51.54
N GLY A 242 -13.39 19.20 50.93
CA GLY A 242 -12.61 18.68 49.84
C GLY A 242 -13.36 18.62 48.49
N HIS A 243 -14.62 19.10 48.47
CA HIS A 243 -15.46 19.02 47.30
C HIS A 243 -14.97 19.98 46.20
N PRO A 244 -14.85 19.55 44.92
CA PRO A 244 -14.46 20.44 43.83
C PRO A 244 -15.56 21.48 43.58
N LEU A 245 -15.18 22.74 43.52
CA LEU A 245 -16.11 23.85 43.31
C LEU A 245 -16.19 24.24 41.84
N PHE A 246 -15.04 24.50 41.23
CA PHE A 246 -14.94 24.85 39.83
C PHE A 246 -13.49 24.69 39.31
N ARG A 247 -13.33 24.70 37.99
CA ARG A 247 -12.04 24.69 37.32
C ARG A 247 -11.84 25.97 36.54
N LEU A 248 -10.59 26.41 36.45
CA LEU A 248 -10.15 27.58 35.73
C LEU A 248 -9.07 27.21 34.73
N PRO A 249 -9.08 27.80 33.53
CA PRO A 249 -8.16 27.42 32.46
C PRO A 249 -6.69 27.77 32.71
N ASN A 250 -6.45 28.65 33.71
CA ASN A 250 -5.10 29.04 34.10
C ASN A 250 -5.12 29.73 35.50
N PRO A 251 -3.97 29.83 36.19
CA PRO A 251 -3.88 30.50 37.49
C PRO A 251 -4.28 32.00 37.48
N HIS A 252 -4.12 32.67 36.34
CA HIS A 252 -4.47 34.10 36.23
C HIS A 252 -5.99 34.33 36.30
N ALA A 253 -6.78 33.35 35.85
CA ALA A 253 -8.24 33.43 35.97
C ALA A 253 -8.72 33.42 37.43
N LEU A 254 -7.94 32.87 38.35
CA LEU A 254 -8.24 32.91 39.80
C LEU A 254 -8.26 34.33 40.31
N ALA A 255 -7.41 35.22 39.83
CA ALA A 255 -7.40 36.61 40.24
C ALA A 255 -8.73 37.33 39.93
N VAL A 256 -9.41 36.97 38.84
CA VAL A 256 -10.72 37.52 38.49
C VAL A 256 -11.80 37.05 39.47
N VAL A 257 -11.75 35.79 39.89
CA VAL A 257 -12.72 35.20 40.83
C VAL A 257 -12.51 35.76 42.25
N THR A 258 -11.27 35.98 42.68
CA THR A 258 -10.95 36.54 44.00
C THR A 258 -11.37 38.00 44.12
N VAL A 259 -11.32 38.79 43.03
CA VAL A 259 -11.80 40.19 43.03
C VAL A 259 -13.33 40.29 43.08
N SER A 260 -14.05 39.22 42.74
CA SER A 260 -15.52 39.22 42.72
C SER A 260 -16.21 38.97 44.08
N ASP A 261 -15.45 38.88 45.19
CA ASP A 261 -15.95 38.54 46.54
C ASP A 261 -16.82 37.27 46.59
N ALA A 262 -16.52 36.32 45.66
CA ALA A 262 -17.25 35.06 45.60
C ALA A 262 -17.03 34.23 46.87
N THR A 263 -18.11 33.63 47.39
CA THR A 263 -18.09 32.75 48.57
C THR A 263 -18.36 31.30 48.17
N CYS A 264 -17.72 30.37 48.84
CA CYS A 264 -17.93 28.94 48.67
C CYS A 264 -19.37 28.56 49.06
N GLY A 265 -20.10 27.92 48.14
CA GLY A 265 -21.47 27.45 48.37
C GLY A 265 -21.58 26.35 49.42
N GLU A 266 -20.48 25.66 49.74
CA GLU A 266 -20.42 24.55 50.69
C GLU A 266 -20.15 25.01 52.11
N CYS A 267 -19.18 25.91 52.31
CA CYS A 267 -18.70 26.30 53.63
C CYS A 267 -18.88 27.79 53.97
N GLY A 268 -19.29 28.62 52.98
CA GLY A 268 -19.50 30.06 53.15
C GLY A 268 -18.22 30.90 53.25
N LEU A 269 -17.03 30.30 53.12
CA LEU A 269 -15.77 31.04 53.13
C LEU A 269 -15.53 31.73 51.78
N PRO A 270 -14.74 32.83 51.76
CA PRO A 270 -14.31 33.41 50.48
C PRO A 270 -13.58 32.40 49.61
N VAL A 271 -13.84 32.39 48.31
CA VAL A 271 -13.17 31.50 47.36
C VAL A 271 -11.65 31.70 47.35
N ALA A 272 -11.19 32.90 47.70
CA ALA A 272 -9.77 33.22 47.86
C ALA A 272 -9.05 32.39 48.93
N ASP A 273 -9.80 31.89 49.94
CA ASP A 273 -9.26 31.11 51.05
C ASP A 273 -9.39 29.59 50.87
N GLU A 274 -9.95 29.16 49.73
CA GLU A 274 -10.15 27.75 49.40
C GLU A 274 -8.88 27.08 48.84
N ASN A 275 -8.88 25.75 48.77
CA ASN A 275 -7.74 25.01 48.24
C ASN A 275 -7.66 25.19 46.74
N VAL A 276 -6.47 25.60 46.29
CA VAL A 276 -6.15 25.79 44.88
C VAL A 276 -5.08 24.78 44.48
N GLU A 277 -5.40 23.91 43.57
CA GLU A 277 -4.48 22.87 43.09
C GLU A 277 -4.34 22.94 41.59
N GLU A 278 -3.12 22.77 41.10
CA GLU A 278 -2.87 22.59 39.65
C GLU A 278 -3.24 21.15 39.26
N VAL A 279 -4.05 21.03 38.23
CA VAL A 279 -4.54 19.74 37.73
C VAL A 279 -4.25 19.62 36.23
N ILE A 280 -4.11 18.39 35.77
CA ILE A 280 -3.96 18.10 34.36
C ILE A 280 -5.31 17.62 33.84
N ALA A 281 -5.76 18.25 32.76
CA ALA A 281 -6.97 17.88 32.07
C ALA A 281 -6.64 17.42 30.60
N PRO A 282 -7.30 16.37 30.09
CA PRO A 282 -7.20 16.03 28.70
C PRO A 282 -7.87 17.11 27.83
N THR A 283 -7.24 17.49 26.75
CA THR A 283 -7.83 18.47 25.82
C THR A 283 -8.93 17.83 24.97
N GLN A 284 -9.73 18.67 24.31
CA GLN A 284 -10.72 18.19 23.34
C GLN A 284 -10.05 17.39 22.20
N LEU A 285 -8.83 17.76 21.80
CA LEU A 285 -8.05 17.01 20.81
C LEU A 285 -7.74 15.60 21.32
N ALA A 286 -7.26 15.44 22.56
CA ALA A 286 -6.98 14.12 23.14
C ALA A 286 -8.25 13.28 23.23
N SER A 287 -9.36 13.87 23.69
CA SER A 287 -10.65 13.18 23.79
C SER A 287 -11.12 12.69 22.42
N SER A 288 -11.06 13.54 21.39
CA SER A 288 -11.47 13.16 20.04
C SER A 288 -10.58 12.07 19.40
N LEU A 289 -9.28 12.10 19.68
CA LEU A 289 -8.34 11.10 19.16
C LEU A 289 -8.51 9.73 19.83
N LEU A 290 -8.86 9.70 21.14
CA LEU A 290 -9.00 8.46 21.90
C LEU A 290 -10.39 7.83 21.79
N GLU A 291 -11.45 8.64 21.61
CA GLU A 291 -12.84 8.18 21.67
C GLU A 291 -13.16 7.10 20.66
N ASP A 292 -12.75 7.33 19.42
CA ASP A 292 -13.07 6.45 18.28
C ASP A 292 -11.83 5.69 17.75
N GLY A 293 -10.70 5.72 18.48
CA GLY A 293 -9.44 5.20 17.95
C GLY A 293 -8.92 5.98 16.73
N SER A 294 -9.43 7.19 16.53
CA SER A 294 -9.10 8.03 15.35
C SER A 294 -7.63 8.43 15.30
N TRP A 295 -6.91 8.36 16.42
CA TRP A 295 -5.46 8.53 16.44
C TRP A 295 -4.74 7.47 15.61
N LEU A 296 -5.19 6.20 15.71
CA LEU A 296 -4.61 5.08 14.99
C LEU A 296 -4.88 5.20 13.48
N VAL A 297 -6.11 5.58 13.13
CA VAL A 297 -6.48 5.89 11.74
C VAL A 297 -5.63 7.04 11.20
N SER A 298 -5.46 8.11 11.97
CA SER A 298 -4.63 9.26 11.58
C SER A 298 -3.16 8.86 11.34
N ARG A 299 -2.63 7.97 12.19
CA ARG A 299 -1.25 7.47 12.04
C ARG A 299 -1.10 6.56 10.82
N LEU A 300 -2.03 5.62 10.60
CA LEU A 300 -2.00 4.73 9.44
C LEU A 300 -2.18 5.51 8.14
N HIS A 301 -3.09 6.48 8.11
CA HIS A 301 -3.26 7.37 6.96
C HIS A 301 -1.97 8.14 6.64
N PHE A 302 -1.33 8.71 7.67
CA PHE A 302 -0.05 9.40 7.52
C PHE A 302 1.05 8.46 7.03
N LEU A 303 1.12 7.24 7.56
CA LEU A 303 2.08 6.20 7.17
C LEU A 303 1.95 5.84 5.69
N LEU A 304 0.72 5.64 5.20
CA LEU A 304 0.46 5.36 3.78
C LEU A 304 0.97 6.51 2.88
N ARG A 305 0.78 7.75 3.33
CA ARG A 305 1.30 8.92 2.62
C ARG A 305 2.82 9.03 2.66
N GLU A 306 3.47 8.70 3.78
CA GLU A 306 4.94 8.62 3.89
C GLU A 306 5.51 7.55 2.94
N MET A 307 4.79 6.45 2.72
CA MET A 307 5.15 5.43 1.73
C MET A 307 4.97 5.93 0.28
N GLY A 308 4.37 7.11 0.10
CA GLY A 308 4.19 7.77 -1.20
C GLY A 308 2.88 7.44 -1.89
N ILE A 309 1.93 6.78 -1.22
CA ILE A 309 0.60 6.55 -1.80
C ILE A 309 -0.12 7.90 -1.94
N PRO A 310 -0.59 8.25 -3.15
CA PRO A 310 -1.31 9.50 -3.38
C PRO A 310 -2.59 9.57 -2.54
N GLU A 311 -2.96 10.76 -2.07
CA GLU A 311 -4.16 10.93 -1.24
C GLU A 311 -5.45 10.48 -1.93
N ARG A 312 -5.54 10.62 -3.26
CA ARG A 312 -6.67 10.13 -4.07
C ARG A 312 -6.82 8.61 -4.06
N GLU A 313 -5.73 7.89 -3.74
CA GLU A 313 -5.68 6.43 -3.64
C GLU A 313 -5.84 5.94 -2.18
N ILE A 314 -6.20 6.83 -1.26
CA ILE A 314 -6.47 6.51 0.14
C ILE A 314 -7.89 6.97 0.48
N ALA A 315 -8.69 6.05 0.98
CA ALA A 315 -10.05 6.29 1.42
C ALA A 315 -10.20 5.91 2.89
N VAL A 316 -10.87 6.76 3.68
CA VAL A 316 -11.11 6.55 5.12
C VAL A 316 -12.58 6.20 5.30
N GLY A 317 -12.87 5.05 5.93
CA GLY A 317 -14.23 4.58 6.17
C GLY A 317 -14.93 5.34 7.30
N THR A 318 -16.23 5.07 7.44
CA THR A 318 -17.05 5.63 8.51
C THR A 318 -16.60 5.12 9.86
N SER A 319 -16.57 6.00 10.86
CA SER A 319 -16.34 5.60 12.26
C SER A 319 -17.69 5.19 12.88
N GLU A 320 -17.84 3.91 13.17
CA GLU A 320 -19.07 3.39 13.80
C GLU A 320 -19.07 3.55 15.34
N GLY A 321 -18.17 4.34 15.89
CA GLY A 321 -18.11 4.61 17.34
C GLY A 321 -17.69 3.43 18.23
N ASN A 322 -17.30 2.30 17.62
CA ASN A 322 -16.93 1.08 18.35
C ASN A 322 -15.42 0.95 18.61
N GLY A 323 -14.67 2.04 18.51
CA GLY A 323 -13.22 2.08 18.75
C GLY A 323 -12.42 1.39 17.64
N TYR A 324 -12.97 1.29 16.43
CA TYR A 324 -12.23 0.85 15.26
C TYR A 324 -12.42 1.79 14.08
N GLY A 325 -11.36 1.90 13.29
CA GLY A 325 -11.35 2.68 12.07
C GLY A 325 -10.99 1.83 10.87
N GLN A 326 -11.39 2.30 9.71
CA GLN A 326 -11.21 1.62 8.43
C GLN A 326 -10.51 2.56 7.46
N ILE A 327 -9.53 2.06 6.74
CA ILE A 327 -8.87 2.75 5.64
C ILE A 327 -8.77 1.78 4.48
N MET A 328 -9.03 2.25 3.28
CA MET A 328 -8.74 1.49 2.07
C MET A 328 -7.70 2.24 1.25
N ALA A 329 -6.66 1.54 0.82
CA ALA A 329 -5.63 2.08 -0.05
C ALA A 329 -5.61 1.32 -1.37
N ASN A 330 -5.55 2.02 -2.49
CA ASN A 330 -5.37 1.42 -3.81
C ASN A 330 -3.91 1.54 -4.22
N VAL A 331 -3.27 0.42 -4.56
CA VAL A 331 -1.88 0.37 -5.00
C VAL A 331 -1.78 -0.48 -6.26
N CYS A 332 -1.41 0.15 -7.36
CA CYS A 332 -1.29 -0.51 -8.67
C CYS A 332 -2.56 -1.26 -9.10
N GLY A 333 -3.76 -0.78 -8.71
CA GLY A 333 -5.03 -1.42 -9.04
C GLY A 333 -5.47 -2.51 -8.07
N GLU A 334 -4.76 -2.72 -6.96
CA GLU A 334 -5.16 -3.65 -5.90
C GLU A 334 -5.50 -2.92 -4.61
N SER A 335 -6.60 -3.32 -3.99
CA SER A 335 -7.13 -2.67 -2.79
C SER A 335 -6.64 -3.36 -1.52
N PHE A 336 -6.09 -2.55 -0.61
CA PHE A 336 -5.71 -2.94 0.74
C PHE A 336 -6.73 -2.37 1.73
N LEU A 337 -7.44 -3.23 2.42
CA LEU A 337 -8.31 -2.84 3.53
C LEU A 337 -7.52 -2.88 4.83
N LEU A 338 -7.33 -1.72 5.46
CA LEU A 338 -6.73 -1.59 6.78
C LEU A 338 -7.84 -1.43 7.83
N VAL A 339 -7.88 -2.35 8.78
CA VAL A 339 -8.82 -2.30 9.91
C VAL A 339 -8.02 -2.06 11.19
N ALA A 340 -8.23 -0.89 11.78
CA ALA A 340 -7.49 -0.41 12.94
C ALA A 340 -8.34 -0.52 14.21
N ARG A 341 -7.80 -1.13 15.28
CA ARG A 341 -8.44 -1.22 16.57
C ARG A 341 -7.52 -0.74 17.68
N ASP A 342 -7.99 0.25 18.44
CA ASP A 342 -7.34 0.66 19.67
C ASP A 342 -7.85 -0.22 20.81
N GLY A 343 -7.23 -1.38 21.01
CA GLY A 343 -7.61 -2.39 21.99
C GLY A 343 -7.34 -3.83 21.55
N ASP A 344 -7.95 -4.80 22.25
CA ASP A 344 -7.78 -6.23 22.03
C ASP A 344 -8.35 -6.70 20.69
N LEU A 345 -7.60 -7.57 20.00
CA LEU A 345 -8.10 -8.32 18.86
C LEU A 345 -8.86 -9.56 19.33
N THR A 346 -10.18 -9.45 19.39
CA THR A 346 -11.10 -10.56 19.75
C THR A 346 -11.54 -11.33 18.52
N THR A 347 -12.08 -12.55 18.72
CA THR A 347 -12.65 -13.37 17.63
C THR A 347 -13.85 -12.68 16.93
N ALA A 348 -14.65 -11.93 17.69
CA ALA A 348 -15.77 -11.16 17.14
C ALA A 348 -15.26 -10.07 16.18
N PHE A 349 -14.23 -9.32 16.60
CA PHE A 349 -13.63 -8.31 15.76
C PHE A 349 -12.96 -8.89 14.50
N ALA A 350 -12.25 -10.02 14.65
CA ALA A 350 -11.64 -10.71 13.51
C ALA A 350 -12.69 -11.16 12.47
N ARG A 351 -13.87 -11.62 12.91
CA ARG A 351 -14.99 -11.93 12.01
C ARG A 351 -15.52 -10.69 11.30
N SER A 352 -15.75 -9.61 12.06
CA SER A 352 -16.20 -8.34 11.48
C SER A 352 -15.22 -7.79 10.43
N ALA A 353 -13.90 -7.93 10.66
CA ALA A 353 -12.89 -7.53 9.70
C ALA A 353 -12.90 -8.38 8.41
N ILE A 354 -13.14 -9.69 8.55
CA ILE A 354 -13.30 -10.61 7.40
C ILE A 354 -14.60 -10.27 6.64
N ASP A 355 -15.70 -10.07 7.36
CA ASP A 355 -17.00 -9.73 6.73
C ASP A 355 -16.89 -8.42 5.95
N LEU A 356 -16.17 -7.44 6.49
CA LEU A 356 -15.90 -6.16 5.83
C LEU A 356 -15.01 -6.32 4.59
N GLU A 357 -13.97 -7.15 4.65
CA GLU A 357 -13.11 -7.45 3.49
C GLU A 357 -13.93 -8.05 2.36
N VAL A 358 -14.80 -9.02 2.67
CA VAL A 358 -15.71 -9.63 1.69
C VAL A 358 -16.73 -8.62 1.15
N GLU A 359 -17.31 -7.76 2.01
CA GLU A 359 -18.26 -6.73 1.59
C GLU A 359 -17.64 -5.68 0.68
N THR A 360 -16.39 -5.34 0.94
CA THR A 360 -15.65 -4.30 0.20
C THR A 360 -14.87 -4.86 -0.99
N GLU A 361 -14.89 -6.18 -1.19
CA GLU A 361 -14.12 -6.87 -2.24
C GLU A 361 -12.64 -6.46 -2.23
N ALA A 362 -12.07 -6.29 -1.03
CA ALA A 362 -10.67 -5.90 -0.90
C ALA A 362 -9.74 -7.06 -1.28
N CYS A 363 -8.69 -6.77 -2.04
CA CYS A 363 -7.73 -7.78 -2.46
C CYS A 363 -6.84 -8.26 -1.30
N HIS A 364 -6.62 -7.39 -0.30
CA HIS A 364 -5.71 -7.65 0.82
C HIS A 364 -6.29 -7.10 2.12
N LEU A 365 -5.95 -7.74 3.26
CA LEU A 365 -6.42 -7.37 4.59
C LEU A 365 -5.27 -7.07 5.53
N VAL A 366 -5.30 -5.89 6.14
CA VAL A 366 -4.35 -5.45 7.16
C VAL A 366 -5.09 -5.16 8.46
N ILE A 367 -4.73 -5.82 9.53
CA ILE A 367 -5.32 -5.61 10.85
C ILE A 367 -4.24 -5.07 11.78
N VAL A 368 -4.55 -3.93 12.40
CA VAL A 368 -3.68 -3.30 13.41
C VAL A 368 -4.45 -3.21 14.72
N ALA A 369 -3.99 -3.97 15.75
CA ALA A 369 -4.58 -3.96 17.07
C ALA A 369 -3.52 -3.61 18.11
N THR A 370 -3.79 -2.62 18.97
CA THR A 370 -2.76 -2.06 19.87
C THR A 370 -2.53 -2.85 21.15
N ASP A 371 -3.43 -3.76 21.50
CA ASP A 371 -3.35 -4.54 22.72
C ASP A 371 -3.19 -6.04 22.42
N ARG A 372 -3.85 -6.91 23.17
CA ARG A 372 -3.67 -8.37 23.05
C ARG A 372 -4.33 -8.95 21.80
N VAL A 373 -3.60 -9.83 21.13
CA VAL A 373 -4.15 -10.66 20.06
C VAL A 373 -4.59 -12.00 20.67
N HIS A 374 -5.89 -12.27 20.65
CA HIS A 374 -6.44 -13.54 21.10
C HIS A 374 -6.06 -14.67 20.11
N LYS A 375 -5.65 -15.82 20.63
CA LYS A 375 -5.20 -16.96 19.82
C LYS A 375 -6.27 -17.40 18.79
N ASP A 376 -7.52 -17.46 19.22
CA ASP A 376 -8.63 -17.90 18.36
C ASP A 376 -8.89 -16.91 17.22
N ALA A 377 -8.70 -15.59 17.47
CA ALA A 377 -8.77 -14.56 16.45
C ALA A 377 -7.65 -14.73 15.41
N ALA A 378 -6.41 -14.94 15.86
CA ALA A 378 -5.27 -15.16 14.98
C ALA A 378 -5.45 -16.42 14.11
N VAL A 379 -5.95 -17.53 14.71
CA VAL A 379 -6.23 -18.77 13.97
C VAL A 379 -7.35 -18.55 12.92
N LEU A 380 -8.39 -17.81 13.27
CA LEU A 380 -9.47 -17.48 12.34
C LEU A 380 -8.96 -16.72 11.11
N LEU A 381 -8.17 -15.69 11.34
CA LEU A 381 -7.56 -14.88 10.27
C LEU A 381 -6.59 -15.71 9.41
N GLN A 382 -5.75 -16.51 10.04
CA GLN A 382 -4.83 -17.38 9.31
C GLN A 382 -5.57 -18.41 8.43
N ASN A 383 -6.68 -18.96 8.92
CA ASN A 383 -7.50 -19.86 8.14
C ASN A 383 -8.19 -19.16 6.97
N HIS A 384 -8.60 -17.90 7.16
CA HIS A 384 -9.15 -17.06 6.10
C HIS A 384 -8.11 -16.83 4.99
N SER A 385 -6.91 -16.37 5.35
CA SER A 385 -5.80 -16.18 4.40
C SER A 385 -5.48 -17.47 3.62
N ARG A 386 -5.40 -18.62 4.31
CA ARG A 386 -5.14 -19.92 3.65
C ARG A 386 -6.22 -20.27 2.63
N ARG A 387 -7.48 -19.92 2.86
CA ARG A 387 -8.57 -20.18 1.91
C ARG A 387 -8.38 -19.38 0.62
N HIS A 388 -8.04 -18.09 0.74
CA HIS A 388 -7.74 -17.24 -0.43
C HIS A 388 -6.57 -17.80 -1.25
N VAL A 389 -5.46 -18.13 -0.60
CA VAL A 389 -4.28 -18.72 -1.26
C VAL A 389 -4.63 -20.08 -1.90
N SER A 390 -5.43 -20.92 -1.21
CA SER A 390 -5.87 -22.22 -1.78
C SER A 390 -6.83 -22.07 -2.96
N ALA A 391 -7.55 -20.96 -3.06
CA ALA A 391 -8.39 -20.61 -4.21
C ALA A 391 -7.60 -20.00 -5.37
N GLY A 392 -6.29 -19.83 -5.22
CA GLY A 392 -5.40 -19.26 -6.25
C GLY A 392 -5.34 -17.73 -6.26
N HIS A 393 -5.85 -17.09 -5.21
CA HIS A 393 -5.75 -15.64 -5.07
C HIS A 393 -4.45 -15.25 -4.36
N ASP A 394 -3.75 -14.27 -4.87
CA ASP A 394 -2.61 -13.65 -4.20
C ASP A 394 -3.13 -12.70 -3.11
N PHE A 395 -3.27 -13.23 -1.91
CA PHE A 395 -3.86 -12.54 -0.77
C PHE A 395 -2.81 -12.25 0.31
N GLU A 396 -2.51 -10.98 0.54
CA GLU A 396 -1.67 -10.53 1.64
C GLU A 396 -2.53 -10.28 2.88
N MET A 397 -2.18 -10.95 3.98
CA MET A 397 -2.81 -10.69 5.27
C MET A 397 -1.74 -10.28 6.28
N ILE A 398 -1.88 -9.09 6.82
CA ILE A 398 -0.99 -8.52 7.82
C ILE A 398 -1.74 -8.41 9.16
N LEU A 399 -1.09 -8.88 10.22
CA LEU A 399 -1.56 -8.74 11.59
C LEU A 399 -0.48 -8.07 12.43
N ALA A 400 -0.64 -6.79 12.69
CA ALA A 400 0.31 -5.98 13.45
C ALA A 400 -0.22 -5.59 14.84
N ARG A 401 0.70 -5.46 15.80
CA ARG A 401 0.38 -5.06 17.18
C ARG A 401 0.67 -3.60 17.49
N ASP A 402 1.35 -2.92 16.60
CA ASP A 402 1.71 -1.52 16.70
C ASP A 402 1.87 -0.91 15.31
N VAL A 403 1.89 0.42 15.26
CA VAL A 403 2.01 1.17 14.00
C VAL A 403 3.35 0.91 13.30
N ALA A 404 4.43 0.76 14.07
CA ALA A 404 5.76 0.58 13.50
C ALA A 404 5.91 -0.81 12.84
N SER A 405 5.36 -1.86 13.47
CA SER A 405 5.33 -3.20 12.85
C SER A 405 4.40 -3.22 11.64
N ALA A 406 3.22 -2.59 11.74
CA ALA A 406 2.32 -2.43 10.61
C ALA A 406 3.02 -1.76 9.42
N GLY A 407 3.78 -0.68 9.68
CA GLY A 407 4.52 0.03 8.65
C GLY A 407 5.52 -0.84 7.91
N ARG A 408 6.36 -1.56 8.64
CA ARG A 408 7.36 -2.44 8.04
C ARG A 408 6.76 -3.59 7.22
N GLU A 409 5.70 -4.21 7.74
CA GLU A 409 5.06 -5.33 7.05
C GLU A 409 4.25 -4.85 5.84
N LEU A 410 3.55 -3.72 5.99
CA LEU A 410 2.80 -3.09 4.92
C LEU A 410 3.72 -2.64 3.78
N GLU A 411 4.85 -1.97 4.07
CA GLU A 411 5.81 -1.58 3.04
C GLU A 411 6.30 -2.78 2.22
N ARG A 412 6.61 -3.90 2.89
CA ARG A 412 7.03 -5.14 2.22
C ARG A 412 5.91 -5.75 1.38
N ALA A 413 4.68 -5.77 1.88
CA ALA A 413 3.53 -6.29 1.15
C ALA A 413 3.22 -5.43 -0.08
N LEU A 414 3.18 -4.11 0.08
CA LEU A 414 2.98 -3.18 -1.02
C LEU A 414 4.07 -3.30 -2.10
N GLU A 415 5.33 -3.52 -1.67
CA GLU A 415 6.42 -3.73 -2.63
C GLU A 415 6.27 -5.05 -3.39
N ARG A 416 5.89 -6.15 -2.72
CA ARG A 416 5.62 -7.43 -3.39
C ARG A 416 4.48 -7.32 -4.39
N VAL A 417 3.36 -6.72 -3.98
CA VAL A 417 2.19 -6.53 -4.83
C VAL A 417 2.52 -5.65 -6.03
N SER A 418 3.17 -4.51 -5.83
CA SER A 418 3.53 -3.63 -6.94
C SER A 418 4.49 -4.31 -7.94
N GLN A 419 5.47 -5.08 -7.45
CA GLN A 419 6.38 -5.84 -8.33
C GLN A 419 5.64 -6.92 -9.12
N ARG A 420 4.70 -7.64 -8.49
CA ARG A 420 3.87 -8.65 -9.14
C ARG A 420 3.00 -8.03 -10.23
N VAL A 421 2.26 -6.97 -9.90
CA VAL A 421 1.38 -6.30 -10.86
C VAL A 421 2.19 -5.74 -12.05
N ILE A 422 3.35 -5.13 -11.79
CA ILE A 422 4.24 -4.66 -12.87
C ILE A 422 4.71 -5.83 -13.74
N ALA A 423 5.08 -6.96 -13.13
CA ALA A 423 5.48 -8.15 -13.89
C ALA A 423 4.34 -8.69 -14.75
N GLU A 424 3.12 -8.76 -14.24
CA GLU A 424 1.93 -9.18 -14.97
C GLU A 424 1.62 -8.23 -16.14
N GLN A 425 1.74 -6.91 -15.92
CA GLN A 425 1.50 -5.93 -16.98
C GLN A 425 2.53 -5.99 -18.12
N LEU A 426 3.76 -6.39 -17.82
CA LEU A 426 4.85 -6.49 -18.78
C LEU A 426 5.07 -7.91 -19.33
N CYS A 427 4.38 -8.94 -18.83
CA CYS A 427 4.62 -10.35 -19.20
C CYS A 427 4.48 -10.60 -20.70
N VAL A 428 3.57 -9.88 -21.36
CA VAL A 428 3.39 -9.95 -22.82
C VAL A 428 4.66 -9.56 -23.58
N LEU A 429 5.49 -8.69 -22.99
CA LEU A 429 6.75 -8.23 -23.57
C LEU A 429 7.92 -9.19 -23.31
N ASP A 430 7.80 -10.09 -22.32
CA ASP A 430 8.91 -10.94 -21.85
C ASP A 430 9.46 -11.88 -22.94
N ASN A 431 8.61 -12.32 -23.85
CA ASN A 431 8.99 -13.26 -24.92
C ASN A 431 9.64 -12.58 -26.14
N SER A 432 9.58 -11.25 -26.22
CA SER A 432 9.99 -10.49 -27.42
C SER A 432 11.48 -10.62 -27.79
N LEU A 433 12.34 -10.88 -26.81
CA LEU A 433 13.80 -10.99 -26.96
C LEU A 433 14.37 -12.30 -26.40
N GLY A 434 13.54 -13.17 -25.84
CA GLY A 434 14.03 -14.26 -24.97
C GLY A 434 14.63 -13.74 -23.66
N LEU A 435 14.36 -12.49 -23.31
CA LEU A 435 14.73 -11.84 -22.05
C LEU A 435 13.47 -11.53 -21.26
N ASN A 436 13.55 -11.66 -19.94
CA ASN A 436 12.47 -11.25 -19.08
C ASN A 436 12.52 -9.72 -18.91
N VAL A 437 11.68 -9.01 -19.68
CA VAL A 437 11.63 -7.54 -19.72
C VAL A 437 11.13 -6.97 -18.39
N SER A 438 10.14 -7.61 -17.79
CA SER A 438 9.61 -7.20 -16.48
C SER A 438 10.70 -7.24 -15.42
N ARG A 439 11.52 -8.28 -15.38
CA ARG A 439 12.66 -8.39 -14.47
C ARG A 439 13.74 -7.34 -14.74
N LEU A 440 14.00 -7.03 -16.00
CA LEU A 440 14.95 -5.98 -16.37
C LEU A 440 14.48 -4.62 -15.86
N VAL A 441 13.20 -4.29 -16.05
CA VAL A 441 12.59 -3.04 -15.55
C VAL A 441 12.66 -2.98 -14.02
N LEU A 442 12.28 -4.05 -13.32
CA LEU A 442 12.37 -4.10 -11.85
C LEU A 442 13.80 -3.95 -11.35
N THR A 443 14.78 -4.59 -12.01
CA THR A 443 16.20 -4.48 -11.66
C THR A 443 16.71 -3.03 -11.77
N LYS A 444 16.26 -2.26 -12.75
CA LYS A 444 16.62 -0.85 -12.92
C LYS A 444 16.36 -0.04 -11.64
N PHE A 445 15.21 -0.25 -10.99
CA PHE A 445 14.84 0.46 -9.79
C PHE A 445 15.46 -0.12 -8.50
N GLN A 446 15.71 -1.43 -8.48
CA GLN A 446 16.30 -2.10 -7.32
C GLN A 446 17.81 -1.90 -7.22
N PHE A 447 18.51 -1.79 -8.35
CA PHE A 447 19.96 -1.73 -8.37
C PHE A 447 20.55 -0.53 -7.60
N PRO A 448 20.06 0.71 -7.76
CA PRO A 448 20.54 1.84 -6.99
C PRO A 448 20.38 1.65 -5.48
N ARG A 449 19.24 1.10 -5.03
CA ARG A 449 18.96 0.83 -3.61
C ARG A 449 19.94 -0.17 -3.02
N ARG A 450 20.23 -1.27 -3.72
CA ARG A 450 21.21 -2.28 -3.28
C ARG A 450 22.61 -1.73 -3.18
N VAL A 451 23.00 -0.82 -4.08
CA VAL A 451 24.31 -0.16 -4.04
C VAL A 451 24.41 0.80 -2.85
N GLU A 452 23.35 1.50 -2.50
CA GLU A 452 23.30 2.37 -1.33
C GLU A 452 23.32 1.56 -0.02
N GLU A 453 22.54 0.50 0.08
CA GLU A 453 22.52 -0.42 1.23
C GLU A 453 23.91 -1.05 1.46
N ALA A 454 24.58 -1.47 0.40
CA ALA A 454 25.94 -2.03 0.48
C ALA A 454 27.02 -1.01 0.93
N LYS A 455 26.76 0.29 0.77
CA LYS A 455 27.65 1.37 1.21
C LYS A 455 27.42 1.78 2.66
N THR A 456 26.26 1.46 3.23
CA THR A 456 25.93 1.77 4.62
C THR A 456 26.57 0.69 5.49
N PRO A 457 27.56 0.99 6.37
CA PRO A 457 28.12 -0.02 7.24
C PRO A 457 27.02 -0.54 8.18
N HIS A 458 26.72 -1.83 8.09
CA HIS A 458 25.87 -2.50 9.07
C HIS A 458 26.53 -2.34 10.45
N VAL A 459 25.95 -1.52 11.30
CA VAL A 459 26.17 -1.61 12.75
C VAL A 459 25.52 -2.93 13.17
N VAL A 460 26.34 -3.94 13.30
CA VAL A 460 25.93 -5.24 13.83
C VAL A 460 25.65 -5.04 15.31
N ASP A 461 24.38 -4.84 15.63
CA ASP A 461 23.89 -4.97 16.99
C ASP A 461 23.94 -6.47 17.32
N ASN A 462 24.96 -6.87 18.07
CA ASN A 462 25.15 -8.23 18.59
C ASN A 462 24.11 -8.52 19.68
N THR A 463 22.87 -8.70 19.32
CA THR A 463 21.88 -9.41 20.13
C THR A 463 21.63 -10.75 19.46
N GLU A 464 22.19 -11.80 20.06
CA GLU A 464 21.99 -13.19 19.68
C GLU A 464 20.50 -13.52 19.62
N SER A 465 19.96 -13.57 18.41
CA SER A 465 18.69 -14.23 18.13
C SER A 465 18.96 -15.47 17.30
N THR A 466 18.95 -16.61 17.96
CA THR A 466 18.96 -17.95 17.37
C THR A 466 17.66 -18.17 16.59
N TYR A 467 17.61 -17.72 15.34
CA TYR A 467 16.58 -18.12 14.39
C TYR A 467 17.24 -18.81 13.20
N SER A 468 16.97 -20.11 13.04
CA SER A 468 17.36 -20.85 11.84
C SER A 468 16.49 -20.38 10.65
N PRO A 469 17.11 -19.98 9.53
CA PRO A 469 16.34 -19.56 8.35
C PRO A 469 15.62 -20.76 7.74
N THR A 470 14.34 -20.58 7.45
CA THR A 470 13.49 -21.55 6.75
C THR A 470 13.94 -21.73 5.29
N GLU A 471 13.83 -22.94 4.73
CA GLU A 471 14.29 -23.34 3.40
C GLU A 471 14.07 -22.36 2.21
N PRO A 472 13.00 -21.54 2.13
CA PRO A 472 12.84 -20.60 1.02
C PRO A 472 13.88 -19.47 0.97
N GLN A 473 14.47 -19.09 2.13
CA GLN A 473 15.49 -18.03 2.18
C GLN A 473 16.86 -18.50 1.71
N LEU A 474 17.15 -19.80 1.86
CA LEU A 474 18.38 -20.41 1.35
C LEU A 474 18.41 -20.50 -0.18
N ALA A 475 17.27 -20.72 -0.82
CA ALA A 475 17.16 -20.73 -2.28
C ALA A 475 17.44 -19.35 -2.91
N LEU A 476 16.97 -18.25 -2.27
CA LEU A 476 17.22 -16.88 -2.75
C LEU A 476 18.69 -16.46 -2.55
N ALA A 477 19.33 -16.88 -1.47
CA ALA A 477 20.75 -16.57 -1.20
C ALA A 477 21.69 -17.35 -2.15
N ALA A 478 21.34 -18.57 -2.54
CA ALA A 478 22.09 -19.38 -3.50
C ALA A 478 22.04 -18.79 -4.92
N TYR A 479 20.90 -18.18 -5.32
CA TYR A 479 20.78 -17.50 -6.62
C TYR A 479 21.54 -16.17 -6.70
N ALA A 480 21.77 -15.50 -5.58
CA ALA A 480 22.51 -14.22 -5.53
C ALA A 480 24.04 -14.38 -5.60
N SER A 481 24.56 -15.60 -5.39
CA SER A 481 26.00 -15.89 -5.41
C SER A 481 26.52 -16.51 -6.70
N MET A 482 25.67 -16.73 -7.71
CA MET A 482 26.12 -17.23 -9.01
C MET A 482 26.83 -16.13 -9.80
N ASP A 483 28.15 -16.26 -9.92
CA ASP A 483 29.02 -15.41 -10.74
C ASP A 483 28.70 -15.63 -12.23
N PHE A 484 28.14 -14.59 -12.87
CA PHE A 484 27.65 -14.64 -14.26
C PHE A 484 28.76 -14.92 -15.31
N ARG A 485 30.02 -15.05 -14.90
CA ARG A 485 31.15 -15.30 -15.80
C ARG A 485 31.35 -16.77 -16.16
N GLU A 486 30.77 -17.71 -15.43
CA GLU A 486 30.94 -19.16 -15.70
C GLU A 486 29.87 -19.76 -16.62
N VAL A 487 28.70 -19.12 -16.79
CA VAL A 487 27.58 -19.67 -17.58
C VAL A 487 27.86 -19.60 -19.10
N PHE A 488 28.80 -18.75 -19.56
CA PHE A 488 29.14 -18.64 -20.99
C PHE A 488 30.29 -19.53 -21.47
N LYS A 489 30.88 -20.37 -20.61
CA LYS A 489 32.01 -21.25 -20.99
C LYS A 489 31.66 -22.71 -21.17
N SER A 490 30.44 -23.17 -20.92
CA SER A 490 30.06 -24.59 -21.06
C SER A 490 28.97 -24.85 -22.12
N GLY A 491 29.12 -24.32 -23.29
CA GLY A 491 28.28 -24.59 -24.46
C GLY A 491 28.89 -25.63 -25.39
N HIS A 492 29.18 -26.85 -24.94
CA HIS A 492 29.31 -28.05 -25.74
C HIS A 492 29.20 -29.27 -24.83
N GLY A 493 28.05 -29.92 -24.85
CA GLY A 493 27.80 -31.15 -24.13
C GLY A 493 26.54 -31.84 -24.66
N SER A 494 26.77 -32.89 -25.41
CA SER A 494 25.85 -33.80 -26.07
C SER A 494 24.61 -34.20 -25.27
N VAL A 495 23.46 -34.17 -25.92
CA VAL A 495 22.20 -34.79 -25.51
C VAL A 495 22.40 -36.31 -25.50
N SER A 496 22.36 -36.92 -24.33
CA SER A 496 22.16 -38.35 -24.17
C SER A 496 20.71 -38.62 -23.74
N SER A 497 20.02 -39.38 -24.59
CA SER A 497 18.68 -39.91 -24.38
C SER A 497 18.61 -40.73 -23.08
N ILE A 498 17.64 -40.41 -22.21
CA ILE A 498 17.25 -41.25 -21.06
C ILE A 498 16.06 -42.08 -21.51
N ASP A 499 16.28 -43.39 -21.64
CA ASP A 499 15.27 -44.44 -21.78
C ASP A 499 14.42 -44.49 -20.49
N VAL A 500 13.13 -44.28 -20.62
CA VAL A 500 12.15 -44.54 -19.54
C VAL A 500 11.48 -45.87 -19.87
N THR A 501 11.80 -46.90 -19.09
CA THR A 501 11.05 -48.17 -19.06
C THR A 501 9.77 -48.01 -18.25
N PRO A 502 8.64 -48.54 -18.70
CA PRO A 502 7.39 -48.55 -17.96
C PRO A 502 7.23 -49.88 -17.23
N GLU A 503 7.21 -49.89 -15.89
CA GLU A 503 6.59 -50.95 -15.11
C GLU A 503 6.39 -50.50 -13.66
N GLU A 504 5.12 -50.31 -13.30
CA GLU A 504 4.47 -50.96 -12.19
C GLU A 504 3.03 -50.44 -12.01
N VAL A 505 2.11 -51.26 -12.54
CA VAL A 505 0.68 -51.17 -12.27
C VAL A 505 0.42 -51.80 -10.93
N LEU A 506 0.05 -51.02 -9.92
CA LEU A 506 -0.49 -51.52 -8.68
C LEU A 506 -2.00 -51.70 -8.77
N ASP A 507 -2.37 -52.97 -8.71
CA ASP A 507 -3.68 -53.57 -8.65
C ASP A 507 -4.46 -53.10 -7.42
N LEU A 508 -5.54 -52.35 -7.59
CA LEU A 508 -6.50 -52.04 -6.56
C LEU A 508 -7.77 -52.85 -6.78
N GLY A 509 -7.92 -53.88 -5.96
CA GLY A 509 -9.08 -54.76 -5.92
C GLY A 509 -10.40 -54.06 -5.62
N PRO A 510 -11.55 -54.76 -5.86
CA PRO A 510 -12.86 -54.19 -5.96
C PRO A 510 -13.46 -53.79 -4.61
N GLN A 511 -14.08 -52.60 -4.54
CA GLN A 511 -14.90 -52.16 -3.43
C GLN A 511 -16.28 -52.87 -3.44
N PRO A 512 -16.86 -53.17 -2.28
CA PRO A 512 -18.18 -53.79 -2.18
C PRO A 512 -19.30 -52.75 -2.41
N GLN A 513 -20.26 -53.16 -3.22
CA GLN A 513 -21.58 -52.55 -3.38
C GLN A 513 -22.35 -52.66 -2.07
N SER A 514 -22.92 -51.55 -1.62
CA SER A 514 -24.00 -51.56 -0.61
C SER A 514 -25.29 -51.15 -1.30
N ASP A 515 -26.14 -52.15 -1.53
CA ASP A 515 -27.58 -51.99 -1.70
C ASP A 515 -28.19 -51.26 -0.50
N ASN A 516 -29.02 -50.30 -0.71
CA ASN A 516 -30.24 -50.12 0.09
C ASN A 516 -31.29 -49.37 -0.68
N ALA A 517 -32.39 -50.13 -0.79
CA ALA A 517 -33.65 -49.74 -1.39
C ALA A 517 -34.56 -49.01 -0.39
N VAL A 518 -35.36 -48.10 -0.92
CA VAL A 518 -36.80 -47.84 -0.63
C VAL A 518 -37.25 -47.57 0.82
N THR A 519 -37.65 -46.40 1.13
CA THR A 519 -39.04 -45.91 1.23
C THR A 519 -39.09 -44.39 1.30
#